data_46240e18e405e74442184091b9fce860
#
_entry.id   46240e18e405e74442184091b9fce860
#
_cell.length_a   1.000
_cell.length_b   1.000
_cell.length_c   1.000
_cell.angle_alpha   90.00
_cell.angle_beta   90.00
_cell.angle_gamma   90.00
#
_symmetry.space_group_name_H-M   'P 1'
#
loop_
_entity.id
_entity.type
_entity.pdbx_description
1 polymer ?
#
loop_
_entity_poly.entity_id
_entity_poly.type
_entity_poly.pdbx_seq_one_letter_code
_entity_poly.pdbx_strand_id
1 'polypeptide(L)'
;IAQTDLPTNPDGTRNFWLWGQRAEMAMDSFFQQQRIAIGGIGELRGNGQFVRRHALNDCGGWNEETITDDLDMTLRLHLADWDVKFVLYPAVFEEGVKTAKALWHQRNRWAEGGYQRYLDYWDLLIQNRLGLAKSLDLVMFLFTQYIMPTAIVPDLLMVILRNRPPLLAPIGSLTISLSLIGMFLGLHRTHNLPVDGNPYTVVSNATHGNG
;
A
#
# COMPACT_ATOMS: atom_id res chain seq x y z
N ILE A 1 8.11 3.24 4.80
CA ILE A 1 8.87 4.02 3.82
C ILE A 1 8.61 5.49 4.13
N ALA A 2 9.64 6.22 4.52
CA ALA A 2 9.57 7.66 4.68
C ALA A 2 10.30 8.28 3.49
N GLN A 3 9.70 9.29 2.87
CA GLN A 3 10.42 10.07 1.87
C GLN A 3 11.44 10.97 2.57
N THR A 4 12.65 11.01 2.03
CA THR A 4 13.65 12.02 2.40
C THR A 4 13.11 13.42 2.19
N ASP A 5 13.81 14.41 2.69
CA ASP A 5 13.45 15.83 2.63
C ASP A 5 12.66 16.15 1.37
N LEU A 6 11.42 16.59 1.58
CA LEU A 6 10.52 16.90 0.47
C LEU A 6 11.13 18.08 -0.29
N PRO A 7 11.71 17.87 -1.49
CA PRO A 7 12.33 18.95 -2.21
C PRO A 7 11.28 20.01 -2.51
N THR A 8 11.62 21.23 -2.19
CA THR A 8 10.87 22.40 -2.62
C THR A 8 11.12 22.63 -4.12
N ASN A 9 10.17 23.19 -4.80
CA ASN A 9 10.37 23.71 -6.14
C ASN A 9 11.46 24.81 -6.12
N PRO A 10 12.04 25.19 -7.28
CA PRO A 10 13.04 26.27 -7.34
C PRO A 10 12.57 27.61 -6.74
N ASP A 11 11.25 27.83 -6.68
CA ASP A 11 10.60 29.00 -6.08
C ASP A 11 10.36 28.86 -4.57
N GLY A 12 10.85 27.81 -3.93
CA GLY A 12 10.65 27.53 -2.49
C GLY A 12 9.28 26.93 -2.14
N THR A 13 8.38 26.74 -3.11
CA THR A 13 7.07 26.13 -2.87
C THR A 13 7.18 24.61 -2.69
N ARG A 14 6.22 24.03 -1.98
CA ARG A 14 6.16 22.58 -1.76
C ARG A 14 5.67 21.88 -3.03
N ASN A 15 6.34 20.80 -3.43
CA ASN A 15 5.89 20.01 -4.58
C ASN A 15 4.64 19.19 -4.22
N PHE A 16 3.51 19.52 -4.86
CA PHE A 16 2.21 18.87 -4.63
C PHE A 16 2.25 17.35 -4.80
N TRP A 17 2.95 16.86 -5.85
CA TRP A 17 3.01 15.43 -6.15
C TRP A 17 3.77 14.65 -5.08
N LEU A 18 4.82 15.20 -4.53
CA LEU A 18 5.60 14.58 -3.45
C LEU A 18 4.80 14.55 -2.13
N TRP A 19 4.07 15.62 -1.84
CA TRP A 19 3.20 15.65 -0.67
C TRP A 19 2.07 14.63 -0.76
N GLY A 20 1.45 14.48 -1.92
CA GLY A 20 0.45 13.46 -2.19
C GLY A 20 0.98 12.05 -1.98
N GLN A 21 2.16 11.75 -2.53
CA GLN A 21 2.80 10.44 -2.36
C GLN A 21 3.18 10.15 -0.89
N ARG A 22 3.66 11.17 -0.15
CA ARG A 22 3.92 11.02 1.28
C ARG A 22 2.65 10.66 2.06
N ALA A 23 1.56 11.35 1.79
CA ALA A 23 0.27 11.08 2.44
C ALA A 23 -0.25 9.68 2.10
N GLU A 24 -0.13 9.26 0.83
CA GLU A 24 -0.48 7.93 0.37
C GLU A 24 0.35 6.84 1.06
N MET A 25 1.67 7.01 1.16
CA MET A 25 2.56 6.05 1.84
C MET A 25 2.27 5.95 3.34
N ALA A 26 1.94 7.07 4.00
CA ALA A 26 1.53 7.07 5.40
C ALA A 26 0.22 6.29 5.59
N MET A 27 -0.77 6.50 4.72
CA MET A 27 -2.02 5.77 4.69
C MET A 27 -1.78 4.27 4.44
N ASP A 28 -0.98 3.93 3.43
CA ASP A 28 -0.68 2.56 3.08
C ASP A 28 0.00 1.81 4.23
N SER A 29 1.00 2.42 4.87
CA SER A 29 1.68 1.82 6.02
C SER A 29 0.73 1.57 7.20
N PHE A 30 -0.24 2.45 7.41
CA PHE A 30 -1.28 2.28 8.42
C PHE A 30 -2.18 1.08 8.07
N PHE A 31 -2.74 1.04 6.86
CA PHE A 31 -3.62 -0.05 6.44
C PHE A 31 -2.90 -1.40 6.41
N GLN A 32 -1.66 -1.45 5.95
CA GLN A 32 -0.90 -2.70 5.94
C GLN A 32 -0.74 -3.29 7.34
N GLN A 33 -0.48 -2.47 8.35
CA GLN A 33 -0.42 -2.96 9.73
C GLN A 33 -1.77 -3.44 10.24
N GLN A 34 -2.87 -2.75 9.89
CA GLN A 34 -4.20 -3.20 10.27
C GLN A 34 -4.56 -4.54 9.60
N ARG A 35 -4.27 -4.68 8.30
CA ARG A 35 -4.48 -5.94 7.57
C ARG A 35 -3.73 -7.10 8.21
N ILE A 36 -2.45 -6.92 8.54
CA ILE A 36 -1.64 -7.94 9.25
C ILE A 36 -2.24 -8.26 10.62
N ALA A 37 -2.68 -7.26 11.36
CA ALA A 37 -3.24 -7.45 12.72
C ALA A 37 -4.52 -8.29 12.73
N ILE A 38 -5.32 -8.26 11.66
CA ILE A 38 -6.54 -9.07 11.51
C ILE A 38 -6.29 -10.42 10.79
N GLY A 39 -5.03 -10.79 10.57
CA GLY A 39 -4.65 -12.04 9.90
C GLY A 39 -4.65 -11.99 8.37
N GLY A 40 -4.68 -10.80 7.80
CA GLY A 40 -4.56 -10.56 6.36
C GLY A 40 -3.12 -10.67 5.86
N ILE A 41 -2.89 -10.24 4.62
CA ILE A 41 -1.60 -10.32 3.94
C ILE A 41 -0.72 -9.13 4.28
N GLY A 42 0.48 -9.40 4.80
CA GLY A 42 1.59 -8.45 4.77
C GLY A 42 2.24 -8.45 3.40
N GLU A 43 2.50 -7.28 2.83
CA GLU A 43 3.09 -7.15 1.48
C GLU A 43 4.52 -6.60 1.55
N LEU A 44 5.39 -7.12 0.71
CA LEU A 44 6.69 -6.52 0.38
C LEU A 44 6.45 -5.24 -0.45
N ARG A 45 7.37 -4.28 -0.38
CA ARG A 45 7.19 -2.94 -0.97
C ARG A 45 8.39 -2.49 -1.82
N GLY A 46 9.07 -3.43 -2.45
CA GLY A 46 10.23 -3.17 -3.29
C GLY A 46 11.48 -2.84 -2.48
N ASN A 47 11.59 -1.65 -1.93
CA ASN A 47 12.73 -1.27 -1.10
C ASN A 47 12.52 -1.59 0.39
N GLY A 48 13.64 -1.72 1.15
CA GLY A 48 13.60 -2.00 2.59
C GLY A 48 13.00 -3.37 2.94
N GLN A 49 13.00 -4.29 2.01
CA GLN A 49 12.54 -5.66 2.25
C GLN A 49 13.71 -6.57 2.64
N PHE A 50 13.44 -7.43 3.62
CA PHE A 50 14.39 -8.45 4.10
C PHE A 50 13.70 -9.80 4.04
N VAL A 51 14.23 -10.71 3.23
CA VAL A 51 13.70 -12.06 3.07
C VAL A 51 14.68 -13.07 3.64
N ARG A 52 14.19 -13.99 4.46
CA ARG A 52 15.02 -15.10 4.93
C ARG A 52 15.44 -15.96 3.74
N ARG A 53 16.71 -16.34 3.65
CA ARG A 53 17.21 -17.17 2.56
C ARG A 53 16.43 -18.48 2.39
N HIS A 54 16.03 -19.10 3.50
CA HIS A 54 15.22 -20.32 3.47
C HIS A 54 13.84 -20.04 2.84
N ALA A 55 13.15 -18.99 3.28
CA ALA A 55 11.85 -18.59 2.72
C ALA A 55 11.93 -18.26 1.22
N LEU A 56 13.02 -17.59 0.81
CA LEU A 56 13.26 -17.30 -0.61
C LEU A 56 13.45 -18.59 -1.43
N ASN A 57 14.19 -19.57 -0.90
CA ASN A 57 14.36 -20.85 -1.57
C ASN A 57 13.05 -21.65 -1.64
N ASP A 58 12.27 -21.66 -0.56
CA ASP A 58 11.00 -22.39 -0.49
C ASP A 58 9.95 -21.85 -1.45
N CYS A 59 9.93 -20.52 -1.68
CA CYS A 59 9.00 -19.91 -2.63
C CYS A 59 9.53 -19.89 -4.08
N GLY A 60 10.64 -20.56 -4.39
CA GLY A 60 11.19 -20.70 -5.74
C GLY A 60 12.11 -19.58 -6.20
N GLY A 61 12.59 -18.71 -5.29
CA GLY A 61 13.53 -17.63 -5.63
C GLY A 61 12.88 -16.40 -6.26
N TRP A 62 13.65 -15.60 -6.97
CA TRP A 62 13.18 -14.45 -7.71
C TRP A 62 12.49 -14.87 -9.03
N ASN A 63 11.41 -14.19 -9.38
CA ASN A 63 10.73 -14.37 -10.65
C ASN A 63 11.07 -13.18 -11.55
N GLU A 64 11.79 -13.42 -12.63
CA GLU A 64 12.24 -12.39 -13.58
C GLU A 64 11.17 -12.04 -14.63
N GLU A 65 10.09 -12.82 -14.70
CA GLU A 65 9.00 -12.63 -15.69
C GLU A 65 7.90 -11.71 -15.18
N THR A 66 7.99 -11.24 -13.93
CA THR A 66 6.96 -10.39 -13.34
C THR A 66 7.31 -8.90 -13.47
N ILE A 67 6.29 -8.07 -13.62
CA ILE A 67 6.42 -6.61 -13.71
C ILE A 67 6.74 -6.00 -12.33
N THR A 68 6.20 -6.60 -11.26
CA THR A 68 6.42 -6.18 -9.87
C THR A 68 6.84 -7.37 -9.03
N ASP A 69 8.14 -7.50 -8.85
CA ASP A 69 8.78 -8.62 -8.15
C ASP A 69 8.40 -8.72 -6.67
N ASP A 70 8.15 -7.61 -6.01
CA ASP A 70 7.71 -7.53 -4.62
C ASP A 70 6.29 -8.08 -4.41
N LEU A 71 5.36 -7.77 -5.31
CA LEU A 71 3.98 -8.28 -5.23
C LEU A 71 3.91 -9.78 -5.55
N ASP A 72 4.65 -10.24 -6.55
CA ASP A 72 4.77 -11.64 -6.91
C ASP A 72 5.38 -12.44 -5.74
N MET A 73 6.53 -12.01 -5.24
CA MET A 73 7.20 -12.66 -4.13
C MET A 73 6.34 -12.69 -2.86
N THR A 74 5.59 -11.61 -2.58
CA THR A 74 4.64 -11.58 -1.47
C THR A 74 3.69 -12.74 -1.54
N LEU A 75 3.06 -12.95 -2.68
CA LEU A 75 2.05 -13.99 -2.84
C LEU A 75 2.67 -15.39 -2.73
N ARG A 76 3.83 -15.61 -3.38
CA ARG A 76 4.53 -16.90 -3.31
C ARG A 76 5.02 -17.24 -1.90
N LEU A 77 5.49 -16.27 -1.14
CA LEU A 77 5.82 -16.46 0.28
C LEU A 77 4.62 -16.94 1.08
N HIS A 78 3.47 -16.28 0.95
CA HIS A 78 2.26 -16.69 1.64
C HIS A 78 1.73 -18.04 1.18
N LEU A 79 1.86 -18.40 -0.10
CA LEU A 79 1.52 -19.73 -0.63
C LEU A 79 2.46 -20.84 -0.14
N ALA A 80 3.68 -20.50 0.24
CA ALA A 80 4.66 -21.36 0.89
C ALA A 80 4.59 -21.30 2.43
N ASP A 81 3.49 -20.81 3.00
CA ASP A 81 3.22 -20.69 4.45
C ASP A 81 4.18 -19.76 5.20
N TRP A 82 4.82 -18.82 4.50
CA TRP A 82 5.63 -17.77 5.12
C TRP A 82 4.83 -16.49 5.29
N ASP A 83 4.89 -15.91 6.49
CA ASP A 83 4.26 -14.62 6.78
C ASP A 83 5.23 -13.46 6.54
N VAL A 84 4.72 -12.40 5.90
CA VAL A 84 5.40 -11.12 5.78
C VAL A 84 4.96 -10.20 6.92
N LYS A 85 5.94 -9.65 7.65
CA LYS A 85 5.70 -8.68 8.72
C LYS A 85 6.10 -7.28 8.25
N PHE A 86 5.34 -6.29 8.65
CA PHE A 86 5.64 -4.90 8.39
C PHE A 86 6.24 -4.26 9.64
N VAL A 87 7.40 -3.64 9.48
CA VAL A 87 8.11 -2.93 10.54
C VAL A 87 8.21 -1.45 10.16
N LEU A 88 7.75 -0.57 11.04
CA LEU A 88 7.76 0.86 10.79
C LEU A 88 9.16 1.46 10.97
N TYR A 89 9.98 0.82 11.81
CA TYR A 89 11.37 1.22 12.11
C TYR A 89 12.34 0.04 11.93
N PRO A 90 13.55 0.32 11.44
CA PRO A 90 14.00 1.58 10.86
C PRO A 90 13.26 1.90 9.56
N ALA A 91 12.97 3.18 9.31
CA ALA A 91 12.35 3.62 8.08
C ALA A 91 13.36 3.59 6.93
N VAL A 92 12.92 3.14 5.75
CA VAL A 92 13.68 3.24 4.52
C VAL A 92 13.19 4.44 3.74
N PHE A 93 14.11 5.25 3.26
CA PHE A 93 13.83 6.47 2.52
C PHE A 93 13.92 6.21 1.02
N GLU A 94 13.02 6.82 0.28
CA GLU A 94 13.03 6.78 -1.18
C GLU A 94 12.75 8.15 -1.78
N GLU A 95 13.22 8.38 -2.98
CA GLU A 95 12.92 9.60 -3.73
C GLU A 95 11.60 9.45 -4.47
N GLY A 96 10.64 10.34 -4.19
CA GLY A 96 9.35 10.36 -4.88
C GLY A 96 9.44 11.00 -6.26
N VAL A 97 8.48 10.70 -7.13
CA VAL A 97 8.38 11.31 -8.46
C VAL A 97 7.80 12.72 -8.40
N LYS A 98 8.38 13.67 -9.14
CA LYS A 98 8.11 15.11 -9.00
C LYS A 98 7.04 15.63 -9.95
N THR A 99 6.56 14.82 -10.91
CA THR A 99 5.63 15.28 -11.96
C THR A 99 4.45 14.32 -12.12
N ALA A 100 3.31 14.85 -12.56
CA ALA A 100 2.10 14.05 -12.86
C ALA A 100 2.39 12.94 -13.88
N LYS A 101 3.17 13.25 -14.94
CA LYS A 101 3.49 12.27 -15.98
C LYS A 101 4.31 11.10 -15.42
N ALA A 102 5.34 11.37 -14.61
CA ALA A 102 6.15 10.34 -14.00
C ALA A 102 5.31 9.50 -13.00
N LEU A 103 4.44 10.15 -12.22
CA LEU A 103 3.52 9.46 -11.32
C LEU A 103 2.56 8.54 -12.08
N TRP A 104 1.98 9.02 -13.19
CA TRP A 104 1.12 8.21 -14.05
C TRP A 104 1.81 6.94 -14.56
N HIS A 105 3.03 7.07 -15.09
CA HIS A 105 3.80 5.91 -15.57
C HIS A 105 4.12 4.91 -14.43
N GLN A 106 4.48 5.43 -13.26
CA GLN A 106 4.75 4.59 -12.09
C GLN A 106 3.49 3.82 -11.66
N ARG A 107 2.32 4.50 -11.59
CA ARG A 107 1.05 3.88 -11.18
C ARG A 107 0.52 2.87 -12.19
N ASN A 108 0.69 3.13 -13.49
CA ASN A 108 0.33 2.16 -14.51
C ASN A 108 1.12 0.86 -14.37
N ARG A 109 2.44 0.95 -14.17
CA ARG A 109 3.28 -0.23 -13.94
C ARG A 109 2.87 -0.99 -12.66
N TRP A 110 2.54 -0.29 -11.58
CA TRP A 110 2.08 -0.93 -10.35
C TRP A 110 0.71 -1.58 -10.52
N ALA A 111 -0.19 -0.95 -11.26
CA ALA A 111 -1.50 -1.53 -11.56
C ALA A 111 -1.35 -2.78 -12.42
N GLU A 112 -0.52 -2.74 -13.47
CA GLU A 112 -0.27 -3.87 -14.36
C GLU A 112 0.31 -5.07 -13.59
N GLY A 113 1.37 -4.87 -12.80
CA GLY A 113 1.93 -5.94 -11.95
C GLY A 113 0.95 -6.42 -10.89
N GLY A 114 0.12 -5.52 -10.36
CA GLY A 114 -0.95 -5.88 -9.43
C GLY A 114 -2.02 -6.78 -10.07
N TYR A 115 -2.43 -6.52 -11.31
CA TYR A 115 -3.33 -7.42 -12.04
C TYR A 115 -2.64 -8.74 -12.39
N GLN A 116 -1.37 -8.68 -12.83
CA GLN A 116 -0.61 -9.87 -13.19
C GLN A 116 -0.61 -10.90 -12.05
N ARG A 117 -0.34 -10.51 -10.82
CA ARG A 117 -0.33 -11.46 -9.69
C ARG A 117 -1.67 -12.18 -9.48
N TYR A 118 -2.82 -11.53 -9.74
CA TYR A 118 -4.12 -12.20 -9.64
C TYR A 118 -4.35 -13.16 -10.80
N LEU A 119 -3.89 -12.82 -12.00
CA LEU A 119 -4.03 -13.67 -13.19
C LEU A 119 -3.10 -14.88 -13.15
N ASP A 120 -1.88 -14.71 -12.67
CA ASP A 120 -0.89 -15.79 -12.61
C ASP A 120 -1.21 -16.84 -11.54
N TYR A 121 -1.87 -16.42 -10.45
CA TYR A 121 -2.15 -17.29 -9.29
C TYR A 121 -3.65 -17.53 -9.04
N TRP A 122 -4.53 -17.19 -9.97
CA TRP A 122 -5.98 -17.26 -9.79
C TRP A 122 -6.49 -18.63 -9.35
N ASP A 123 -5.92 -19.71 -9.90
CA ASP A 123 -6.27 -21.11 -9.60
C ASP A 123 -5.96 -21.47 -8.14
N LEU A 124 -4.81 -21.06 -7.62
CA LEU A 124 -4.41 -21.27 -6.23
C LEU A 124 -5.25 -20.42 -5.26
N LEU A 125 -5.64 -19.22 -5.69
CA LEU A 125 -6.50 -18.34 -4.90
C LEU A 125 -7.91 -18.92 -4.77
N ILE A 126 -8.49 -19.45 -5.83
CA ILE A 126 -9.80 -20.12 -5.82
C ILE A 126 -9.77 -21.38 -4.95
N GLN A 127 -8.68 -22.13 -4.96
CA GLN A 127 -8.48 -23.30 -4.12
C GLN A 127 -8.30 -22.95 -2.62
N ASN A 128 -8.35 -21.67 -2.27
CA ASN A 128 -8.17 -21.16 -0.91
C ASN A 128 -6.86 -21.63 -0.23
N ARG A 129 -5.79 -21.74 -0.99
CA ARG A 129 -4.47 -22.17 -0.50
C ARG A 129 -3.89 -21.23 0.56
N LEU A 130 -4.32 -19.98 0.59
CA LEU A 130 -3.91 -18.97 1.56
C LEU A 130 -4.69 -19.02 2.89
N GLY A 131 -5.79 -19.76 2.93
CA GLY A 131 -6.76 -19.74 4.01
C GLY A 131 -7.72 -18.53 3.94
N LEU A 132 -8.83 -18.63 4.68
CA LEU A 132 -9.98 -17.73 4.51
C LEU A 132 -9.62 -16.25 4.76
N ALA A 133 -8.89 -15.95 5.83
CA ALA A 133 -8.58 -14.55 6.19
C ALA A 133 -7.72 -13.84 5.12
N LYS A 134 -6.65 -14.48 4.67
CA LYS A 134 -5.77 -13.94 3.62
C LYS A 134 -6.47 -13.88 2.27
N SER A 135 -7.30 -14.88 1.93
CA SER A 135 -8.07 -14.87 0.67
C SER A 135 -9.10 -13.76 0.65
N LEU A 136 -9.84 -13.53 1.75
CA LEU A 136 -10.77 -12.41 1.87
C LEU A 136 -10.05 -11.06 1.77
N ASP A 137 -8.92 -10.92 2.45
CA ASP A 137 -8.11 -9.69 2.38
C ASP A 137 -7.65 -9.37 0.95
N LEU A 138 -7.17 -10.39 0.20
CA LEU A 138 -6.81 -10.21 -1.22
C LEU A 138 -8.00 -9.84 -2.10
N VAL A 139 -9.15 -10.47 -1.92
CA VAL A 139 -10.37 -10.17 -2.67
C VAL A 139 -10.82 -8.73 -2.37
N MET A 140 -10.83 -8.31 -1.10
CA MET A 140 -11.17 -6.94 -0.72
C MET A 140 -10.17 -5.93 -1.28
N PHE A 141 -8.88 -6.27 -1.28
CA PHE A 141 -7.85 -5.44 -1.88
C PHE A 141 -8.04 -5.32 -3.41
N LEU A 142 -8.29 -6.42 -4.11
CA LEU A 142 -8.61 -6.42 -5.54
C LEU A 142 -9.81 -5.51 -5.83
N PHE A 143 -10.86 -5.66 -5.04
CA PHE A 143 -12.08 -4.89 -5.22
C PHE A 143 -11.84 -3.39 -5.02
N THR A 144 -11.20 -3.00 -3.92
CA THR A 144 -11.03 -1.59 -3.55
C THR A 144 -9.97 -0.86 -4.36
N GLN A 145 -8.88 -1.55 -4.75
CA GLN A 145 -7.75 -0.91 -5.43
C GLN A 145 -7.82 -1.00 -6.96
N TYR A 146 -8.54 -1.97 -7.51
CA TYR A 146 -8.58 -2.20 -8.95
C TYR A 146 -10.00 -2.11 -9.52
N ILE A 147 -10.96 -2.87 -8.99
CA ILE A 147 -12.31 -2.93 -9.56
C ILE A 147 -13.05 -1.62 -9.34
N MET A 148 -13.07 -1.09 -8.11
CA MET A 148 -13.79 0.14 -7.80
C MET A 148 -13.30 1.36 -8.58
N PRO A 149 -11.99 1.68 -8.64
CA PRO A 149 -11.51 2.81 -9.44
C PRO A 149 -11.86 2.68 -10.93
N THR A 150 -11.77 1.46 -11.47
CA THR A 150 -12.10 1.19 -12.88
C THR A 150 -13.61 1.34 -13.15
N ALA A 151 -14.46 0.89 -12.22
CA ALA A 151 -15.92 0.95 -12.35
C ALA A 151 -16.50 2.37 -12.12
N ILE A 152 -15.83 3.21 -11.32
CA ILE A 152 -16.27 4.59 -11.07
C ILE A 152 -16.28 5.42 -12.37
N VAL A 153 -15.31 5.21 -13.27
CA VAL A 153 -15.23 6.00 -14.51
C VAL A 153 -16.47 5.84 -15.40
N PRO A 154 -16.90 4.63 -15.79
CA PRO A 154 -18.13 4.45 -16.55
C PRO A 154 -19.39 4.87 -15.77
N ASP A 155 -19.42 4.71 -14.44
CA ASP A 155 -20.54 5.15 -13.61
C ASP A 155 -20.72 6.67 -13.66
N LEU A 156 -19.63 7.44 -13.56
CA LEU A 156 -19.66 8.90 -13.72
C LEU A 156 -20.05 9.34 -15.14
N LEU A 157 -19.59 8.63 -16.17
CA LEU A 157 -20.05 8.91 -17.55
C LEU A 157 -21.56 8.70 -17.69
N MET A 158 -22.13 7.68 -17.07
CA MET A 158 -23.57 7.43 -17.08
C MET A 158 -24.36 8.50 -16.33
N VAL A 159 -23.80 9.15 -15.30
CA VAL A 159 -24.40 10.33 -14.66
C VAL A 159 -24.62 11.44 -15.67
N ILE A 160 -23.59 11.74 -16.46
CA ILE A 160 -23.64 12.80 -17.49
C ILE A 160 -24.64 12.46 -18.59
N LEU A 161 -24.60 11.20 -19.09
CA LEU A 161 -25.42 10.77 -20.23
C LEU A 161 -26.91 10.58 -19.88
N ARG A 162 -27.21 10.13 -18.66
CA ARG A 162 -28.58 9.76 -18.24
C ARG A 162 -29.16 10.68 -17.20
N ASN A 163 -28.44 11.70 -16.75
CA ASN A 163 -28.83 12.62 -15.69
C ASN A 163 -29.41 11.88 -14.45
N ARG A 164 -28.71 10.84 -14.02
CA ARG A 164 -29.07 10.04 -12.85
C ARG A 164 -27.92 9.99 -11.87
N PRO A 165 -28.18 9.86 -10.54
CA PRO A 165 -27.11 9.74 -9.56
C PRO A 165 -26.24 8.50 -9.84
N PRO A 166 -24.94 8.55 -9.53
CA PRO A 166 -24.03 7.41 -9.73
C PRO A 166 -24.49 6.20 -8.90
N LEU A 167 -24.49 5.03 -9.52
CA LEU A 167 -24.87 3.78 -8.87
C LEU A 167 -23.89 3.40 -7.75
N LEU A 168 -22.61 3.67 -7.97
CA LEU A 168 -21.54 3.33 -7.03
C LEU A 168 -21.28 4.39 -5.96
N ALA A 169 -22.04 5.51 -5.96
CA ALA A 169 -21.85 6.61 -5.01
C ALA A 169 -21.81 6.17 -3.52
N PRO A 170 -22.70 5.28 -3.01
CA PRO A 170 -22.64 4.89 -1.61
C PRO A 170 -21.35 4.15 -1.24
N ILE A 171 -20.93 3.20 -2.08
CA ILE A 171 -19.70 2.43 -1.84
C ILE A 171 -18.47 3.31 -2.07
N GLY A 172 -18.48 4.13 -3.11
CA GLY A 172 -17.39 5.06 -3.42
C GLY A 172 -17.19 6.09 -2.30
N SER A 173 -18.26 6.67 -1.76
CA SER A 173 -18.17 7.60 -0.64
C SER A 173 -17.66 6.95 0.64
N LEU A 174 -18.06 5.72 0.93
CA LEU A 174 -17.52 4.95 2.05
C LEU A 174 -16.01 4.70 1.88
N THR A 175 -15.59 4.24 0.69
CA THR A 175 -14.17 3.98 0.39
C THR A 175 -13.33 5.25 0.52
N ILE A 176 -13.81 6.39 -0.01
CA ILE A 176 -13.12 7.68 0.11
C ILE A 176 -13.03 8.10 1.59
N SER A 177 -14.11 7.97 2.35
CA SER A 177 -14.14 8.34 3.77
C SER A 177 -13.13 7.50 4.58
N LEU A 178 -13.10 6.18 4.37
CA LEU A 178 -12.14 5.29 5.03
C LEU A 178 -10.69 5.63 4.62
N SER A 179 -10.45 5.95 3.35
CA SER A 179 -9.14 6.37 2.87
C SER A 179 -8.67 7.68 3.52
N LEU A 180 -9.57 8.67 3.66
CA LEU A 180 -9.25 9.92 4.35
C LEU A 180 -8.94 9.71 5.85
N ILE A 181 -9.72 8.86 6.52
CA ILE A 181 -9.45 8.49 7.91
C ILE A 181 -8.08 7.78 8.02
N GLY A 182 -7.82 6.80 7.16
CA GLY A 182 -6.54 6.10 7.14
C GLY A 182 -5.36 7.01 6.83
N MET A 183 -5.53 7.98 5.93
CA MET A 183 -4.51 9.00 5.63
C MET A 183 -4.25 9.90 6.85
N PHE A 184 -5.29 10.38 7.52
CA PHE A 184 -5.16 11.19 8.72
C PHE A 184 -4.44 10.41 9.83
N LEU A 185 -4.87 9.21 10.13
CA LEU A 185 -4.25 8.36 11.15
C LEU A 185 -2.81 7.98 10.79
N GLY A 186 -2.54 7.67 9.53
CA GLY A 186 -1.19 7.40 9.04
C GLY A 186 -0.27 8.60 9.17
N LEU A 187 -0.70 9.79 8.75
CA LEU A 187 0.08 11.03 8.87
C LEU A 187 0.30 11.43 10.33
N HIS A 188 -0.72 11.34 11.17
CA HIS A 188 -0.59 11.60 12.61
C HIS A 188 0.44 10.69 13.26
N ARG A 189 0.41 9.43 12.90
CA ARG A 189 1.36 8.44 13.39
C ARG A 189 2.79 8.72 12.91
N THR A 190 2.98 9.00 11.62
CA THR A 190 4.31 9.28 11.06
C THR A 190 4.89 10.60 11.56
N HIS A 191 4.06 11.59 11.87
CA HIS A 191 4.52 12.85 12.45
C HIS A 191 5.11 12.68 13.86
N ASN A 192 4.60 11.74 14.63
CA ASN A 192 5.05 11.48 16.01
C ASN A 192 6.25 10.51 16.07
N LEU A 193 6.81 10.14 14.92
CA LEU A 193 7.97 9.28 14.86
C LEU A 193 9.26 10.08 15.12
N PRO A 194 10.21 9.56 15.91
CA PRO A 194 11.47 10.26 16.14
C PRO A 194 12.25 10.41 14.83
N VAL A 195 12.70 11.63 14.57
CA VAL A 195 13.46 12.00 13.36
C VAL A 195 14.84 11.30 13.33
N ASP A 196 15.35 10.92 14.49
CA ASP A 196 16.65 10.29 14.72
C ASP A 196 16.67 8.76 14.57
N GLY A 197 15.53 8.17 14.19
CA GLY A 197 15.42 6.73 13.94
C GLY A 197 15.62 5.85 15.19
N ASN A 198 15.68 6.43 16.38
CA ASN A 198 15.83 5.69 17.62
C ASN A 198 14.46 5.28 18.18
N PRO A 199 14.08 3.99 18.14
CA PRO A 199 12.77 3.53 18.62
C PRO A 199 12.56 3.74 20.13
N TYR A 200 13.62 4.03 20.89
CA TYR A 200 13.57 4.20 22.33
C TYR A 200 13.27 5.64 22.78
N THR A 201 13.38 6.64 21.91
CA THR A 201 13.06 8.04 22.24
C THR A 201 11.56 8.32 22.41
N VAL A 202 10.68 7.52 21.80
CA VAL A 202 9.21 7.64 21.96
C VAL A 202 8.76 7.23 23.37
N VAL A 203 9.42 6.26 23.98
CA VAL A 203 9.04 5.72 25.29
C VAL A 203 9.40 6.71 26.41
N SER A 204 10.46 7.50 26.24
CA SER A 204 10.91 8.47 27.27
C SER A 204 9.97 9.69 27.39
N ASN A 205 9.35 10.12 26.30
CA ASN A 205 8.44 11.27 26.31
C ASN A 205 7.02 10.91 26.81
N ALA A 206 6.64 9.64 26.77
CA ALA A 206 5.36 9.19 27.32
C ALA A 206 5.38 9.00 28.84
N THR A 207 6.57 8.84 29.45
CA THR A 207 6.73 8.64 30.91
C THR A 207 7.00 9.93 31.68
N HIS A 208 7.29 11.07 31.02
CA HIS A 208 7.51 12.36 31.67
C HIS A 208 6.31 13.33 31.59
N GLY A 209 5.16 12.88 31.09
CA GLY A 209 3.93 13.70 30.97
C GLY A 209 2.95 13.61 32.16
N ASN A 210 3.29 12.92 33.27
CA ASN A 210 2.46 12.90 34.48
C ASN A 210 3.36 13.02 35.70
N GLY A 211 3.66 14.25 36.03
CA GLY A 211 4.21 14.71 37.29
C GLY A 211 3.59 16.05 37.63
#